data_c1c6c9057f09751615e2e7093468b845
#
_entry.id   c1c6c9057f09751615e2e7093468b845
#
_cell.length_a   1.000
_cell.length_b   1.000
_cell.length_c   1.000
_cell.angle_alpha   90.00
_cell.angle_beta   90.00
_cell.angle_gamma   90.00
#
_symmetry.space_group_name_H-M   'P 1'
#
loop_
_entity.id
_entity.type
_entity.pdbx_description
1 polymer ?
#
loop_
_entity_poly.entity_id
_entity_poly.type
_entity_poly.pdbx_seq_one_letter_code
_entity_poly.pdbx_strand_id
1 'polypeptide(L)'
;MPQLDDRSGARAFVESILTFIILYNSLIPISLIVTMEFVKFNQALLINSDLEMYDEASDTPAQCRRSNLVEELGQVDHIFSDKTGTLTRNVMQFREAAIGGVSFRDAARDDAAPDERDAHGRLVSGERTWAQLPAVLGGGDALGAACDEFLTLLAVCHTVIPETREGRVTFQASSPDEAALVAGAQALGYSFTARKPRSVYIEVHGAPHEYEVLQVCEFTSARKRMSTVVRRPDGRITLFCKGADTVLLPRLGAQQACLEATVAALETYAGDGLRTLCIAKRELAEDEYRAWAQRYEAAATSVHGRVEALERAAEEVERDLELLGATAIEDRLQEGVPETIATLQTAGIKVWVLTGDRQETAINIGYSCRLISESMSVLVVSEAAPADTRDALQRSLDTALAQRAEERAPAEEFALVVEGHSLQHVLHDDALADVFLPLAAQCRAVVCCRVSPLQKALVVELVKRRSNDILLAIGDGANDVGMIQAAHVGIGIS
;
A
#
# COMPACT_ATOMS: atom_id res chain seq x y z
N MET A 1 -56.24 -72.83 -18.76
CA MET A 1 -55.20 -71.79 -18.89
C MET A 1 -55.53 -70.63 -17.92
N PRO A 2 -54.80 -70.40 -16.85
CA PRO A 2 -55.12 -69.29 -15.96
C PRO A 2 -54.62 -67.98 -16.66
N GLN A 3 -55.50 -67.02 -16.79
CA GLN A 3 -55.17 -65.64 -17.18
C GLN A 3 -54.18 -65.07 -16.15
N LEU A 4 -52.97 -64.85 -16.55
CA LEU A 4 -52.00 -64.10 -15.76
C LEU A 4 -52.54 -62.68 -15.64
N ASP A 5 -52.96 -62.33 -14.47
CA ASP A 5 -53.48 -61.00 -14.11
C ASP A 5 -52.34 -59.99 -14.27
N ASP A 6 -52.41 -59.16 -15.28
CA ASP A 6 -51.42 -58.14 -15.63
C ASP A 6 -51.20 -57.13 -14.44
N ARG A 7 -52.17 -57.07 -13.53
CA ARG A 7 -52.08 -56.30 -12.29
C ARG A 7 -51.10 -56.91 -11.28
N SER A 8 -50.79 -58.20 -11.40
CA SER A 8 -49.83 -58.88 -10.50
C SER A 8 -48.40 -58.52 -10.85
N GLY A 9 -48.07 -58.28 -12.15
CA GLY A 9 -46.73 -57.89 -12.58
C GLY A 9 -46.37 -56.48 -12.15
N ALA A 10 -47.26 -55.53 -12.31
CA ALA A 10 -47.03 -54.13 -11.89
C ALA A 10 -46.89 -54.02 -10.36
N ARG A 11 -47.70 -54.77 -9.62
CA ARG A 11 -47.61 -54.81 -8.17
C ARG A 11 -46.31 -55.47 -7.70
N ALA A 12 -45.88 -56.57 -8.28
CA ALA A 12 -44.64 -57.25 -8.00
C ALA A 12 -43.42 -56.33 -8.34
N PHE A 13 -43.50 -55.55 -9.41
CA PHE A 13 -42.47 -54.56 -9.79
C PHE A 13 -42.36 -53.45 -8.74
N VAL A 14 -43.49 -52.88 -8.31
CA VAL A 14 -43.47 -51.82 -7.26
C VAL A 14 -42.98 -52.40 -5.91
N GLU A 15 -43.41 -53.60 -5.51
CA GLU A 15 -42.95 -54.29 -4.33
C GLU A 15 -41.43 -54.57 -4.36
N SER A 16 -40.92 -54.99 -5.54
CA SER A 16 -39.47 -55.18 -5.76
C SER A 16 -38.71 -53.90 -5.65
N ILE A 17 -39.18 -52.78 -6.26
CA ILE A 17 -38.54 -51.46 -6.11
C ILE A 17 -38.50 -51.05 -4.65
N LEU A 18 -39.60 -51.14 -3.90
CA LEU A 18 -39.65 -50.79 -2.51
C LEU A 18 -38.69 -51.66 -1.69
N THR A 19 -38.64 -52.98 -1.97
CA THR A 19 -37.69 -53.89 -1.35
C THR A 19 -36.25 -53.51 -1.59
N PHE A 20 -35.89 -53.15 -2.85
CA PHE A 20 -34.56 -52.70 -3.18
C PHE A 20 -34.24 -51.37 -2.55
N ILE A 21 -35.15 -50.40 -2.46
CA ILE A 21 -34.96 -49.14 -1.75
C ILE A 21 -34.66 -49.41 -0.27
N ILE A 22 -35.41 -50.30 0.39
CA ILE A 22 -35.19 -50.67 1.80
C ILE A 22 -33.84 -51.38 1.95
N LEU A 23 -33.51 -52.32 1.05
CA LEU A 23 -32.26 -53.09 1.10
C LEU A 23 -31.03 -52.18 0.88
N TYR A 24 -31.11 -51.28 -0.09
CA TYR A 24 -29.98 -50.36 -0.41
C TYR A 24 -29.93 -49.16 0.52
N ASN A 25 -31.01 -48.85 1.27
CA ASN A 25 -30.97 -47.77 2.26
C ASN A 25 -29.86 -47.97 3.32
N SER A 26 -29.57 -49.23 3.69
CA SER A 26 -28.47 -49.55 4.58
C SER A 26 -27.08 -49.38 4.01
N LEU A 27 -26.94 -49.24 2.66
CA LEU A 27 -25.68 -48.95 1.97
C LEU A 27 -25.35 -47.45 1.97
N ILE A 28 -26.36 -46.60 2.24
CA ILE A 28 -26.12 -45.15 2.40
C ILE A 28 -25.68 -44.91 3.83
N PRO A 29 -24.43 -44.48 4.06
CA PRO A 29 -23.91 -44.32 5.43
C PRO A 29 -24.41 -43.01 6.04
N ILE A 30 -25.72 -42.90 6.28
CA ILE A 30 -26.35 -41.68 6.82
C ILE A 30 -25.71 -41.25 8.12
N SER A 31 -25.36 -42.20 9.00
CA SER A 31 -24.68 -41.92 10.26
C SER A 31 -23.29 -41.29 10.04
N LEU A 32 -22.56 -41.75 9.03
CA LEU A 32 -21.27 -41.17 8.66
C LEU A 32 -21.41 -39.72 8.18
N ILE A 33 -22.38 -39.46 7.27
CA ILE A 33 -22.67 -38.13 6.77
C ILE A 33 -23.03 -37.17 7.92
N VAL A 34 -23.94 -37.59 8.81
CA VAL A 34 -24.31 -36.79 9.98
C VAL A 34 -23.13 -36.54 10.91
N THR A 35 -22.28 -37.56 11.13
CA THR A 35 -21.06 -37.39 11.94
C THR A 35 -20.09 -36.41 11.30
N MET A 36 -19.89 -36.47 9.98
CA MET A 36 -19.03 -35.52 9.26
C MET A 36 -19.56 -34.07 9.39
N GLU A 37 -20.86 -33.86 9.23
CA GLU A 37 -21.45 -32.53 9.41
C GLU A 37 -21.30 -32.02 10.86
N PHE A 38 -21.44 -32.92 11.85
CA PHE A 38 -21.20 -32.56 13.24
C PHE A 38 -19.73 -32.22 13.52
N VAL A 39 -18.78 -32.93 12.91
CA VAL A 39 -17.33 -32.60 13.00
C VAL A 39 -17.05 -31.25 12.37
N LYS A 40 -17.58 -30.96 11.17
CA LYS A 40 -17.42 -29.65 10.50
C LYS A 40 -17.99 -28.51 11.37
N PHE A 41 -19.14 -28.72 11.97
CA PHE A 41 -19.71 -27.72 12.88
C PHE A 41 -18.81 -27.46 14.10
N ASN A 42 -18.27 -28.52 14.72
CA ASN A 42 -17.32 -28.35 15.83
C ASN A 42 -16.01 -27.63 15.38
N GLN A 43 -15.49 -27.96 14.21
CA GLN A 43 -14.33 -27.26 13.65
C GLN A 43 -14.60 -25.76 13.45
N ALA A 44 -15.79 -25.41 12.93
CA ALA A 44 -16.21 -24.01 12.82
C ALA A 44 -16.28 -23.29 14.18
N LEU A 45 -16.77 -23.97 15.22
CA LEU A 45 -16.79 -23.44 16.58
C LEU A 45 -15.37 -23.22 17.13
N LEU A 46 -14.44 -24.16 16.86
CA LEU A 46 -13.03 -23.98 17.27
C LEU A 46 -12.40 -22.75 16.61
N ILE A 47 -12.61 -22.54 15.30
CA ILE A 47 -12.15 -21.35 14.58
C ILE A 47 -12.72 -20.07 15.20
N ASN A 48 -14.03 -20.05 15.49
CA ASN A 48 -14.68 -18.88 16.09
C ASN A 48 -14.21 -18.58 17.53
N SER A 49 -13.60 -19.55 18.20
CA SER A 49 -13.11 -19.46 19.58
C SER A 49 -11.58 -19.33 19.66
N ASP A 50 -10.90 -19.23 18.53
CA ASP A 50 -9.45 -19.14 18.48
C ASP A 50 -8.99 -17.75 18.90
N LEU A 51 -8.21 -17.68 19.98
CA LEU A 51 -7.69 -16.43 20.52
C LEU A 51 -6.57 -15.83 19.65
N GLU A 52 -5.88 -16.62 18.86
CA GLU A 52 -4.85 -16.10 17.94
C GLU A 52 -5.48 -15.33 16.76
N MET A 53 -6.76 -15.57 16.48
CA MET A 53 -7.55 -14.87 15.46
C MET A 53 -8.54 -13.85 16.05
N TYR A 54 -8.37 -13.48 17.33
CA TYR A 54 -9.17 -12.48 18.01
C TYR A 54 -8.48 -11.10 17.97
N ASP A 55 -9.18 -10.08 17.50
CA ASP A 55 -8.69 -8.72 17.56
C ASP A 55 -9.19 -8.00 18.82
N GLU A 56 -8.25 -7.72 19.75
CA GLU A 56 -8.55 -7.03 21.00
C GLU A 56 -8.98 -5.58 20.80
N ALA A 57 -8.50 -4.91 19.73
CA ALA A 57 -8.76 -3.49 19.51
C ALA A 57 -10.22 -3.24 19.10
N SER A 58 -10.80 -4.12 18.30
CA SER A 58 -12.19 -4.05 17.84
C SER A 58 -13.14 -4.98 18.60
N ASP A 59 -12.65 -5.79 19.56
CA ASP A 59 -13.41 -6.82 20.26
C ASP A 59 -14.10 -7.80 19.26
N THR A 60 -13.34 -8.20 18.22
CA THR A 60 -13.89 -8.99 17.13
C THR A 60 -13.25 -10.38 17.03
N PRO A 61 -14.01 -11.47 17.25
CA PRO A 61 -13.54 -12.83 17.04
C PRO A 61 -13.59 -13.24 15.56
N ALA A 62 -12.80 -14.24 15.19
CA ALA A 62 -12.93 -14.89 13.90
C ALA A 62 -14.34 -15.46 13.71
N GLN A 63 -14.86 -15.40 12.49
CA GLN A 63 -16.19 -15.90 12.16
C GLN A 63 -16.15 -16.85 10.96
N CYS A 64 -16.25 -18.15 11.23
CA CYS A 64 -16.46 -19.15 10.19
C CYS A 64 -17.92 -19.12 9.74
N ARG A 65 -18.18 -18.56 8.54
CA ARG A 65 -19.54 -18.42 8.02
C ARG A 65 -20.08 -19.69 7.32
N ARG A 66 -19.18 -20.58 6.89
CA ARG A 66 -19.52 -21.84 6.21
C ARG A 66 -18.59 -22.95 6.68
N SER A 67 -19.13 -23.94 7.39
CA SER A 67 -18.37 -25.07 7.91
C SER A 67 -17.71 -25.94 6.81
N ASN A 68 -18.27 -25.99 5.61
CA ASN A 68 -17.73 -26.78 4.51
C ASN A 68 -16.37 -26.27 4.01
N LEU A 69 -16.08 -24.95 4.16
CA LEU A 69 -14.83 -24.36 3.72
C LEU A 69 -13.61 -24.82 4.52
N VAL A 70 -13.82 -25.36 5.74
CA VAL A 70 -12.71 -25.83 6.60
C VAL A 70 -11.91 -26.93 5.93
N GLU A 71 -12.57 -27.84 5.18
CA GLU A 71 -11.89 -28.92 4.46
C GLU A 71 -11.10 -28.38 3.24
N GLU A 72 -11.59 -27.33 2.60
CA GLU A 72 -10.93 -26.71 1.45
C GLU A 72 -9.68 -25.92 1.85
N LEU A 73 -9.63 -25.36 3.08
CA LEU A 73 -8.46 -24.65 3.60
C LEU A 73 -7.19 -25.50 3.58
N GLY A 74 -7.30 -26.81 3.86
CA GLY A 74 -6.18 -27.75 3.82
C GLY A 74 -5.73 -28.12 2.40
N GLN A 75 -6.44 -27.71 1.37
CA GLN A 75 -6.18 -28.04 -0.04
C GLN A 75 -5.80 -26.84 -0.89
N VAL A 76 -5.55 -25.69 -0.25
CA VAL A 76 -5.25 -24.43 -0.95
C VAL A 76 -3.88 -24.52 -1.64
N ASP A 77 -3.87 -24.25 -2.96
CA ASP A 77 -2.68 -24.18 -3.79
C ASP A 77 -2.22 -22.74 -4.04
N HIS A 78 -3.18 -21.80 -4.14
CA HIS A 78 -2.92 -20.39 -4.41
C HIS A 78 -3.62 -19.48 -3.42
N ILE A 79 -2.89 -18.48 -2.92
CA ILE A 79 -3.41 -17.40 -2.08
C ILE A 79 -3.32 -16.09 -2.86
N PHE A 80 -4.46 -15.41 -3.02
CA PHE A 80 -4.55 -14.06 -3.59
C PHE A 80 -4.79 -13.08 -2.45
N SER A 81 -3.82 -12.22 -2.18
CA SER A 81 -3.87 -11.26 -1.08
C SER A 81 -3.95 -9.84 -1.62
N ASP A 82 -4.82 -9.02 -1.04
CA ASP A 82 -4.61 -7.57 -1.14
C ASP A 82 -3.38 -7.16 -0.33
N LYS A 83 -2.84 -5.97 -0.64
CA LYS A 83 -1.69 -5.42 0.07
C LYS A 83 -2.13 -4.55 1.25
N THR A 84 -2.93 -3.52 0.98
CA THR A 84 -3.22 -2.43 1.92
C THR A 84 -4.29 -2.84 2.91
N GLY A 85 -3.99 -2.82 4.22
CA GLY A 85 -4.92 -3.30 5.25
C GLY A 85 -4.90 -4.82 5.47
N THR A 86 -4.41 -5.59 4.48
CA THR A 86 -4.28 -7.04 4.56
C THR A 86 -2.86 -7.46 4.94
N LEU A 87 -1.86 -7.16 4.12
CA LEU A 87 -0.45 -7.39 4.44
C LEU A 87 0.12 -6.26 5.31
N THR A 88 -0.42 -5.05 5.17
CA THR A 88 -0.03 -3.89 5.95
C THR A 88 -1.12 -3.51 6.95
N ARG A 89 -0.73 -2.80 8.03
CA ARG A 89 -1.66 -2.32 9.08
C ARG A 89 -2.46 -1.09 8.65
N ASN A 90 -2.26 -0.58 7.43
CA ASN A 90 -2.73 0.74 6.99
C ASN A 90 -2.34 1.87 7.97
N VAL A 91 -1.25 1.66 8.71
CA VAL A 91 -0.66 2.62 9.63
C VAL A 91 0.62 3.13 9.01
N MET A 92 0.56 4.37 8.56
CA MET A 92 1.72 5.07 8.03
C MET A 92 2.60 5.55 9.17
N GLN A 93 3.91 5.32 9.07
CA GLN A 93 4.90 5.76 10.05
C GLN A 93 5.97 6.60 9.37
N PHE A 94 6.23 7.79 9.90
CA PHE A 94 7.37 8.60 9.50
C PHE A 94 8.66 7.91 9.97
N ARG A 95 9.54 7.54 9.04
CA ARG A 95 10.75 6.76 9.33
C ARG A 95 12.01 7.57 9.17
N GLU A 96 12.17 8.17 8.01
CA GLU A 96 13.41 8.85 7.63
C GLU A 96 13.09 10.19 6.96
N ALA A 97 14.07 11.09 6.96
CA ALA A 97 14.02 12.31 6.17
C ALA A 97 15.43 12.74 5.76
N ALA A 98 15.55 13.24 4.53
CA ALA A 98 16.71 14.00 4.11
C ALA A 98 16.44 15.49 4.34
N ILE A 99 17.21 16.16 5.17
CA ILE A 99 17.02 17.57 5.54
C ILE A 99 18.33 18.32 5.31
N GLY A 100 18.31 19.34 4.47
CA GLY A 100 19.49 20.16 4.20
C GLY A 100 20.68 19.38 3.64
N GLY A 101 20.43 18.23 2.98
CA GLY A 101 21.46 17.34 2.44
C GLY A 101 21.92 16.23 3.37
N VAL A 102 21.37 16.15 4.58
CA VAL A 102 21.71 15.12 5.58
C VAL A 102 20.50 14.20 5.79
N SER A 103 20.72 12.87 5.76
CA SER A 103 19.69 11.88 6.02
C SER A 103 19.58 11.60 7.51
N PHE A 104 18.35 11.66 8.05
CA PHE A 104 18.03 11.34 9.45
C PHE A 104 17.19 10.06 9.49
N ARG A 105 17.61 9.10 10.34
CA ARG A 105 16.93 7.81 10.50
C ARG A 105 17.02 7.29 11.94
N ASP A 106 16.31 6.21 12.25
CA ASP A 106 16.45 5.50 13.53
C ASP A 106 17.81 4.79 13.64
N ALA A 107 18.32 4.61 14.85
CA ALA A 107 19.66 4.11 15.16
C ALA A 107 19.92 2.62 14.80
N ALA A 108 19.00 1.92 14.13
CA ALA A 108 19.03 0.47 13.95
C ALA A 108 19.93 -0.05 12.81
N ARG A 109 20.63 0.80 12.06
CA ARG A 109 21.63 0.37 11.05
C ARG A 109 23.01 0.88 11.45
N ASP A 110 23.96 -0.07 11.61
CA ASP A 110 25.35 0.18 12.07
C ASP A 110 26.26 0.87 11.02
N ASP A 111 25.76 1.21 9.83
CA ASP A 111 26.54 1.76 8.72
C ASP A 111 26.23 3.25 8.50
N ALA A 112 26.65 4.11 9.44
CA ALA A 112 26.62 5.55 9.21
C ALA A 112 27.70 5.95 8.20
N ALA A 113 27.31 6.46 7.03
CA ALA A 113 28.24 7.02 6.07
C ALA A 113 28.90 8.30 6.64
N PRO A 114 30.21 8.52 6.40
CA PRO A 114 30.89 9.71 6.90
C PRO A 114 30.33 10.99 6.27
N ASP A 115 30.33 12.06 7.08
CA ASP A 115 29.95 13.40 6.62
C ASP A 115 30.85 13.87 5.45
N GLU A 116 30.29 13.99 4.25
CA GLU A 116 30.97 14.65 3.12
C GLU A 116 30.74 16.15 3.17
N ARG A 117 31.82 16.92 2.98
CA ARG A 117 31.79 18.39 2.96
C ARG A 117 32.34 18.93 1.66
N ASP A 118 31.72 20.00 1.14
CA ASP A 118 32.21 20.71 -0.04
C ASP A 118 33.51 21.51 0.28
N ALA A 119 34.09 22.12 -0.76
CA ALA A 119 35.27 22.96 -0.66
C ALA A 119 35.08 24.19 0.29
N HIS A 120 33.87 24.52 0.67
CA HIS A 120 33.48 25.60 1.58
C HIS A 120 33.10 25.12 2.99
N GLY A 121 33.30 23.82 3.27
CA GLY A 121 32.99 23.19 4.56
C GLY A 121 31.49 22.96 4.83
N ARG A 122 30.63 23.07 3.80
CA ARG A 122 29.19 22.76 3.91
C ARG A 122 29.01 21.25 3.80
N LEU A 123 28.12 20.69 4.62
CA LEU A 123 27.70 19.30 4.51
C LEU A 123 27.00 19.09 3.17
N VAL A 124 27.55 18.20 2.35
CA VAL A 124 26.98 17.83 1.01
C VAL A 124 26.17 16.57 1.15
N SER A 125 26.62 15.64 1.98
CA SER A 125 25.89 14.44 2.35
C SER A 125 26.34 13.94 3.73
N GLY A 126 25.49 13.19 4.42
CA GLY A 126 25.81 12.59 5.71
C GLY A 126 24.60 11.85 6.26
N GLU A 127 24.83 10.94 7.19
CA GLU A 127 23.77 10.22 7.87
C GLU A 127 23.81 10.53 9.36
N ARG A 128 22.63 10.76 9.95
CA ARG A 128 22.44 11.01 11.37
C ARG A 128 21.26 10.21 11.90
N THR A 129 21.26 10.03 13.22
CA THR A 129 20.10 9.46 13.90
C THR A 129 19.20 10.56 14.46
N TRP A 130 17.91 10.28 14.60
CA TRP A 130 16.95 11.19 15.23
C TRP A 130 17.38 11.60 16.66
N ALA A 131 18.12 10.74 17.37
CA ALA A 131 18.68 11.05 18.68
C ALA A 131 19.69 12.22 18.66
N GLN A 132 20.32 12.52 17.53
CA GLN A 132 21.26 13.62 17.36
C GLN A 132 20.58 14.95 16.98
N LEU A 133 19.30 14.92 16.62
CA LEU A 133 18.56 16.11 16.19
C LEU A 133 18.57 17.26 17.21
N PRO A 134 18.40 17.05 18.55
CA PRO A 134 18.48 18.14 19.52
C PRO A 134 19.83 18.84 19.53
N ALA A 135 20.93 18.11 19.31
CA ALA A 135 22.26 18.69 19.21
C ALA A 135 22.43 19.51 17.93
N VAL A 136 21.85 19.07 16.82
CA VAL A 136 21.84 19.80 15.54
C VAL A 136 21.05 21.10 15.68
N LEU A 137 19.86 21.06 16.27
CA LEU A 137 19.02 22.25 16.50
C LEU A 137 19.70 23.26 17.45
N GLY A 138 20.42 22.76 18.47
CA GLY A 138 21.17 23.60 19.39
C GLY A 138 22.45 24.18 18.82
N GLY A 139 22.97 23.68 17.71
CA GLY A 139 24.23 24.08 17.10
C GLY A 139 24.23 25.46 16.44
N GLY A 140 23.05 26.00 16.09
CA GLY A 140 22.90 27.32 15.48
C GLY A 140 23.49 27.43 14.06
N ASP A 141 23.76 26.31 13.41
CA ASP A 141 24.29 26.22 12.06
C ASP A 141 23.18 26.16 10.98
N ALA A 142 23.57 26.16 9.71
CA ALA A 142 22.64 26.12 8.59
C ALA A 142 21.78 24.83 8.58
N LEU A 143 22.32 23.70 9.07
CA LEU A 143 21.60 22.44 9.15
C LEU A 143 20.52 22.51 10.24
N GLY A 144 20.84 23.07 11.41
CA GLY A 144 19.87 23.28 12.49
C GLY A 144 18.70 24.15 12.04
N ALA A 145 18.98 25.24 11.32
CA ALA A 145 17.95 26.11 10.75
C ALA A 145 17.09 25.36 9.71
N ALA A 146 17.70 24.54 8.85
CA ALA A 146 16.96 23.73 7.87
C ALA A 146 16.08 22.68 8.56
N CYS A 147 16.55 22.03 9.64
CA CYS A 147 15.76 21.09 10.43
C CYS A 147 14.56 21.77 11.09
N ASP A 148 14.74 22.94 11.69
CA ASP A 148 13.66 23.72 12.31
C ASP A 148 12.57 24.09 11.28
N GLU A 149 12.99 24.60 10.12
CA GLU A 149 12.07 24.92 9.02
C GLU A 149 11.31 23.70 8.49
N PHE A 150 12.01 22.60 8.29
CA PHE A 150 11.43 21.36 7.79
C PHE A 150 10.37 20.81 8.74
N LEU A 151 10.69 20.70 10.02
CA LEU A 151 9.78 20.18 11.04
C LEU A 151 8.60 21.12 11.31
N THR A 152 8.85 22.43 11.28
CA THR A 152 7.80 23.46 11.33
C THR A 152 6.82 23.29 10.16
N LEU A 153 7.32 23.08 8.93
CA LEU A 153 6.48 22.86 7.78
C LEU A 153 5.60 21.61 7.96
N LEU A 154 6.16 20.50 8.45
CA LEU A 154 5.38 19.29 8.72
C LEU A 154 4.27 19.52 9.74
N ALA A 155 4.52 20.33 10.78
CA ALA A 155 3.57 20.65 11.83
C ALA A 155 2.51 21.69 11.43
N VAL A 156 2.73 22.46 10.36
CA VAL A 156 1.85 23.57 9.94
C VAL A 156 1.13 23.28 8.61
N CYS A 157 1.82 22.69 7.62
CA CYS A 157 1.30 22.44 6.28
C CYS A 157 0.54 21.11 6.19
N HIS A 158 -0.69 21.06 6.71
CA HIS A 158 -1.56 19.88 6.67
C HIS A 158 -3.03 20.29 6.83
N THR A 159 -3.96 19.32 6.63
CA THR A 159 -5.41 19.48 6.86
C THR A 159 -5.91 18.69 8.06
N VAL A 160 -5.02 18.10 8.84
CA VAL A 160 -5.31 17.25 9.99
C VAL A 160 -6.08 18.02 11.07
N ILE A 161 -7.01 17.34 11.73
CA ILE A 161 -7.80 17.86 12.86
C ILE A 161 -7.42 17.06 14.11
N PRO A 162 -7.01 17.72 15.22
CA PRO A 162 -6.74 17.03 16.48
C PRO A 162 -8.04 16.62 17.15
N GLU A 163 -8.14 15.38 17.58
CA GLU A 163 -9.24 14.87 18.39
C GLU A 163 -8.68 14.35 19.72
N THR A 164 -9.28 14.76 20.82
CA THR A 164 -8.88 14.26 22.14
C THR A 164 -9.82 13.13 22.55
N ARG A 165 -9.32 11.89 22.56
CA ARG A 165 -10.03 10.71 23.09
C ARG A 165 -9.32 10.20 24.34
N GLU A 166 -10.03 10.07 25.44
CA GLU A 166 -9.53 9.52 26.71
C GLU A 166 -8.22 10.17 27.21
N GLY A 167 -8.06 11.49 26.96
CA GLY A 167 -6.87 12.22 27.35
C GLY A 167 -5.64 12.06 26.43
N ARG A 168 -5.79 11.32 25.32
CA ARG A 168 -4.78 11.23 24.26
C ARG A 168 -5.22 12.04 23.06
N VAL A 169 -4.29 12.79 22.47
CA VAL A 169 -4.51 13.50 21.21
C VAL A 169 -4.30 12.52 20.07
N THR A 170 -5.35 12.27 19.32
CA THR A 170 -5.33 11.51 18.07
C THR A 170 -5.57 12.46 16.90
N PHE A 171 -5.06 12.12 15.73
CA PHE A 171 -5.16 12.96 14.54
C PHE A 171 -6.17 12.35 13.54
N GLN A 172 -7.24 13.08 13.26
CA GLN A 172 -8.10 12.75 12.13
C GLN A 172 -7.56 13.44 10.87
N ALA A 173 -7.23 12.66 9.87
CA ALA A 173 -6.72 13.14 8.60
C ALA A 173 -7.46 12.47 7.44
N SER A 174 -7.62 13.19 6.34
CA SER A 174 -8.13 12.64 5.08
C SER A 174 -7.10 11.71 4.41
N SER A 175 -5.82 11.85 4.75
CA SER A 175 -4.71 11.02 4.28
C SER A 175 -3.93 10.45 5.46
N PRO A 176 -3.71 9.12 5.53
CA PRO A 176 -2.85 8.50 6.54
C PRO A 176 -1.41 9.04 6.52
N ASP A 177 -0.90 9.40 5.33
CA ASP A 177 0.42 9.99 5.16
C ASP A 177 0.53 11.34 5.89
N GLU A 178 -0.54 12.18 5.84
CA GLU A 178 -0.55 13.45 6.58
C GLU A 178 -0.51 13.24 8.09
N ALA A 179 -1.29 12.29 8.60
CA ALA A 179 -1.28 11.95 10.03
C ALA A 179 0.11 11.47 10.47
N ALA A 180 0.78 10.64 9.66
CA ALA A 180 2.13 10.15 9.94
C ALA A 180 3.17 11.28 10.00
N LEU A 181 3.10 12.24 9.08
CA LEU A 181 4.01 13.39 9.06
C LEU A 181 3.83 14.28 10.28
N VAL A 182 2.59 14.58 10.67
CA VAL A 182 2.28 15.38 11.85
C VAL A 182 2.71 14.65 13.13
N ALA A 183 2.44 13.35 13.23
CA ALA A 183 2.86 12.52 14.35
C ALA A 183 4.40 12.42 14.44
N GLY A 184 5.09 12.31 13.30
CA GLY A 184 6.55 12.35 13.22
C GLY A 184 7.13 13.67 13.71
N ALA A 185 6.57 14.79 13.26
CA ALA A 185 6.98 16.12 13.75
C ALA A 185 6.75 16.25 15.28
N GLN A 186 5.61 15.76 15.78
CA GLN A 186 5.29 15.74 17.22
C GLN A 186 6.31 14.93 18.02
N ALA A 187 6.69 13.74 17.56
CA ALA A 187 7.70 12.90 18.21
C ALA A 187 9.08 13.58 18.28
N LEU A 188 9.35 14.50 17.35
CA LEU A 188 10.59 15.27 17.27
C LEU A 188 10.51 16.65 17.95
N GLY A 189 9.44 16.90 18.73
CA GLY A 189 9.28 18.12 19.54
C GLY A 189 8.51 19.26 18.87
N TYR A 190 7.88 19.04 17.72
CA TYR A 190 7.04 20.00 16.99
C TYR A 190 5.58 19.55 17.02
N SER A 191 4.91 19.84 18.13
CA SER A 191 3.56 19.32 18.40
C SER A 191 2.48 20.23 17.80
N PHE A 192 1.64 19.69 16.94
CA PHE A 192 0.42 20.35 16.50
C PHE A 192 -0.64 20.26 17.62
N THR A 193 -1.07 21.41 18.16
CA THR A 193 -1.94 21.46 19.34
C THR A 193 -3.38 21.85 19.01
N ALA A 194 -3.60 22.80 18.10
CA ALA A 194 -4.94 23.24 17.76
C ALA A 194 -5.00 23.88 16.36
N ARG A 195 -6.19 23.81 15.76
CA ARG A 195 -6.51 24.49 14.51
C ARG A 195 -7.77 25.35 14.70
N LYS A 196 -7.67 26.62 14.28
CA LYS A 196 -8.79 27.53 14.10
C LYS A 196 -8.98 27.84 12.61
N PRO A 197 -10.09 28.42 12.17
CA PRO A 197 -10.34 28.67 10.74
C PRO A 197 -9.23 29.44 10.00
N ARG A 198 -8.46 30.28 10.72
CA ARG A 198 -7.38 31.09 10.16
C ARG A 198 -6.06 30.97 10.92
N SER A 199 -5.90 30.01 11.82
CA SER A 199 -4.69 29.85 12.60
C SER A 199 -4.39 28.38 12.89
N VAL A 200 -3.11 28.03 12.85
CA VAL A 200 -2.56 26.76 13.32
C VAL A 200 -1.68 27.05 14.52
N TYR A 201 -1.89 26.32 15.59
CA TYR A 201 -1.10 26.43 16.83
C TYR A 201 -0.21 25.21 16.93
N ILE A 202 1.07 25.47 17.07
CA ILE A 202 2.07 24.41 17.33
C ILE A 202 2.86 24.76 18.60
N GLU A 203 3.40 23.73 19.23
CA GLU A 203 4.33 23.86 20.35
C GLU A 203 5.69 23.33 19.91
N VAL A 204 6.70 24.17 19.93
CA VAL A 204 8.07 23.82 19.54
C VAL A 204 8.90 23.75 20.81
N HIS A 205 9.32 22.54 21.19
CA HIS A 205 10.07 22.27 22.41
C HIS A 205 9.47 22.92 23.68
N GLY A 206 8.13 22.92 23.79
CA GLY A 206 7.41 23.48 24.92
C GLY A 206 7.05 24.97 24.78
N ALA A 207 7.47 25.64 23.70
CA ALA A 207 7.12 27.04 23.42
C ALA A 207 5.94 27.11 22.42
N PRO A 208 4.83 27.79 22.77
CA PRO A 208 3.70 27.91 21.87
C PRO A 208 3.95 28.92 20.76
N HIS A 209 3.58 28.57 19.53
CA HIS A 209 3.66 29.42 18.34
C HIS A 209 2.32 29.42 17.60
N GLU A 210 1.89 30.59 17.13
CA GLU A 210 0.72 30.76 16.29
C GLU A 210 1.13 31.11 14.86
N TYR A 211 0.61 30.37 13.89
CA TYR A 211 0.78 30.65 12.47
C TYR A 211 -0.59 31.05 11.89
N GLU A 212 -0.70 32.28 11.38
CA GLU A 212 -1.92 32.70 10.67
C GLU A 212 -1.97 32.04 9.31
N VAL A 213 -2.99 31.22 9.06
CA VAL A 213 -3.21 30.55 7.77
C VAL A 213 -3.93 31.52 6.84
N LEU A 214 -3.19 32.00 5.85
CA LEU A 214 -3.69 32.98 4.88
C LEU A 214 -4.43 32.28 3.73
N GLN A 215 -3.88 31.13 3.24
CA GLN A 215 -4.50 30.34 2.17
C GLN A 215 -3.99 28.89 2.21
N VAL A 216 -4.89 27.97 1.81
CA VAL A 216 -4.56 26.54 1.61
C VAL A 216 -4.86 26.17 0.18
N CYS A 217 -3.88 25.66 -0.53
CA CYS A 217 -4.03 25.04 -1.84
C CYS A 217 -4.05 23.51 -1.62
N GLU A 218 -5.26 22.94 -1.55
CA GLU A 218 -5.48 21.55 -1.18
C GLU A 218 -4.83 20.56 -2.15
N PHE A 219 -4.56 19.34 -1.64
CA PHE A 219 -4.07 18.24 -2.45
C PHE A 219 -5.13 17.76 -3.42
N THR A 220 -4.77 17.57 -4.67
CA THR A 220 -5.56 16.81 -5.64
C THR A 220 -4.66 15.80 -6.35
N SER A 221 -5.25 14.70 -6.84
CA SER A 221 -4.50 13.68 -7.59
C SER A 221 -3.87 14.23 -8.88
N ALA A 222 -4.44 15.27 -9.46
CA ALA A 222 -3.88 15.96 -10.63
C ALA A 222 -2.66 16.80 -10.25
N ARG A 223 -2.75 17.55 -9.14
CA ARG A 223 -1.67 18.42 -8.66
C ARG A 223 -0.54 17.64 -7.98
N LYS A 224 -0.81 16.52 -7.33
CA LYS A 224 0.11 15.67 -6.55
C LYS A 224 0.96 16.46 -5.53
N ARG A 225 0.44 17.61 -5.06
CA ARG A 225 1.07 18.48 -4.08
C ARG A 225 0.03 19.28 -3.31
N MET A 226 0.42 19.74 -2.14
CA MET A 226 -0.34 20.61 -1.27
C MET A 226 0.54 21.78 -0.84
N SER A 227 -0.04 22.97 -0.72
CA SER A 227 0.66 24.14 -0.20
C SER A 227 -0.19 24.91 0.79
N THR A 228 0.47 25.55 1.75
CA THR A 228 -0.17 26.46 2.70
C THR A 228 0.61 27.74 2.79
N VAL A 229 -0.05 28.88 2.55
CA VAL A 229 0.52 30.20 2.76
C VAL A 229 0.21 30.63 4.17
N VAL A 230 1.25 30.91 4.95
CA VAL A 230 1.12 31.30 6.36
C VAL A 230 1.86 32.61 6.63
N ARG A 231 1.32 33.40 7.58
CA ARG A 231 2.07 34.46 8.23
C ARG A 231 2.66 33.90 9.50
N ARG A 232 3.98 33.99 9.61
CA ARG A 232 4.74 33.53 10.76
C ARG A 232 4.59 34.48 11.96
N PRO A 233 4.97 34.04 13.19
CA PRO A 233 5.00 34.90 14.37
C PRO A 233 5.90 36.15 14.19
N ASP A 234 6.94 36.07 13.36
CA ASP A 234 7.84 37.18 13.03
C ASP A 234 7.27 38.16 11.96
N GLY A 235 6.06 37.86 11.44
CA GLY A 235 5.36 38.68 10.45
C GLY A 235 5.67 38.33 8.98
N ARG A 236 6.67 37.49 8.70
CA ARG A 236 7.01 37.04 7.32
C ARG A 236 5.92 36.16 6.76
N ILE A 237 5.65 36.30 5.47
CA ILE A 237 4.75 35.42 4.73
C ILE A 237 5.56 34.31 4.08
N THR A 238 5.21 33.07 4.37
CA THR A 238 5.89 31.90 3.81
C THR A 238 4.87 30.96 3.18
N LEU A 239 5.17 30.52 1.96
CA LEU A 239 4.51 29.39 1.31
C LEU A 239 5.26 28.13 1.73
N PHE A 240 4.57 27.20 2.34
CA PHE A 240 5.02 25.84 2.58
C PHE A 240 4.40 24.92 1.55
N CYS A 241 5.19 24.05 0.93
CA CYS A 241 4.75 23.13 -0.10
C CYS A 241 5.32 21.73 0.13
N LYS A 242 4.45 20.72 0.04
CA LYS A 242 4.83 19.29 0.08
C LYS A 242 4.20 18.55 -1.09
N GLY A 243 4.90 17.62 -1.70
CA GLY A 243 4.37 16.86 -2.82
C GLY A 243 5.36 15.89 -3.44
N ALA A 244 4.92 15.22 -4.51
CA ALA A 244 5.74 14.26 -5.23
C ALA A 244 6.97 14.94 -5.86
N ASP A 245 8.08 14.24 -5.89
CA ASP A 245 9.35 14.63 -6.52
C ASP A 245 9.16 15.13 -7.96
N THR A 246 8.46 14.34 -8.77
CA THR A 246 8.17 14.64 -10.19
C THR A 246 7.46 15.98 -10.41
N VAL A 247 6.78 16.48 -9.37
CA VAL A 247 6.01 17.73 -9.43
C VAL A 247 6.75 18.89 -8.74
N LEU A 248 7.42 18.64 -7.62
CA LEU A 248 8.13 19.69 -6.90
C LEU A 248 9.47 20.06 -7.52
N LEU A 249 10.28 19.09 -7.97
CA LEU A 249 11.61 19.35 -8.53
C LEU A 249 11.60 20.35 -9.71
N PRO A 250 10.65 20.28 -10.66
CA PRO A 250 10.57 21.27 -11.75
C PRO A 250 10.17 22.70 -11.30
N ARG A 251 9.69 22.87 -10.06
CA ARG A 251 9.23 24.15 -9.48
C ARG A 251 10.25 24.81 -8.57
N LEU A 252 11.40 24.19 -8.41
CA LEU A 252 12.49 24.74 -7.60
C LEU A 252 13.15 25.94 -8.30
N GLY A 253 13.63 26.88 -7.49
CA GLY A 253 14.48 27.99 -7.97
C GLY A 253 15.84 27.48 -8.47
N ALA A 254 16.57 28.31 -9.18
CA ALA A 254 17.82 27.93 -9.85
C ALA A 254 18.97 27.51 -8.92
N GLN A 255 18.97 27.99 -7.68
CA GLN A 255 20.02 27.67 -6.70
C GLN A 255 19.44 26.84 -5.55
N GLN A 256 19.89 25.59 -5.45
CA GLN A 256 19.47 24.65 -4.41
C GLN A 256 20.69 24.06 -3.72
N ALA A 257 20.78 24.23 -2.40
CA ALA A 257 21.96 23.80 -1.65
C ALA A 257 22.00 22.27 -1.40
N CYS A 258 20.85 21.60 -1.41
CA CYS A 258 20.73 20.18 -1.02
C CYS A 258 20.10 19.30 -2.13
N LEU A 259 20.00 19.77 -3.38
CA LEU A 259 19.27 19.05 -4.44
C LEU A 259 19.86 17.67 -4.72
N GLU A 260 21.16 17.57 -4.99
CA GLU A 260 21.81 16.31 -5.34
C GLU A 260 21.70 15.27 -4.23
N ALA A 261 21.98 15.68 -2.98
CA ALA A 261 21.85 14.80 -1.82
C ALA A 261 20.39 14.38 -1.57
N THR A 262 19.44 15.27 -1.78
CA THR A 262 18.01 14.93 -1.62
C THR A 262 17.54 13.96 -2.70
N VAL A 263 17.99 14.12 -3.96
CA VAL A 263 17.65 13.17 -5.04
C VAL A 263 18.24 11.80 -4.76
N ALA A 264 19.50 11.71 -4.34
CA ALA A 264 20.14 10.44 -3.95
C ALA A 264 19.39 9.76 -2.79
N ALA A 265 18.96 10.54 -1.78
CA ALA A 265 18.16 10.03 -0.69
C ALA A 265 16.79 9.53 -1.17
N LEU A 266 16.11 10.24 -2.08
CA LEU A 266 14.84 9.81 -2.67
C LEU A 266 14.97 8.48 -3.42
N GLU A 267 16.06 8.26 -4.16
CA GLU A 267 16.35 6.99 -4.83
C GLU A 267 16.56 5.86 -3.82
N THR A 268 17.32 6.12 -2.75
CA THR A 268 17.52 5.16 -1.65
C THR A 268 16.19 4.80 -0.97
N TYR A 269 15.40 5.81 -0.58
CA TYR A 269 14.10 5.60 0.07
C TYR A 269 13.11 4.87 -0.83
N ALA A 270 13.11 5.18 -2.13
CA ALA A 270 12.31 4.44 -3.11
C ALA A 270 12.78 2.99 -3.24
N GLY A 271 14.10 2.73 -3.22
CA GLY A 271 14.69 1.39 -3.16
C GLY A 271 14.26 0.60 -1.92
N ASP A 272 14.14 1.27 -0.77
CA ASP A 272 13.67 0.67 0.50
C ASP A 272 12.13 0.55 0.60
N GLY A 273 11.39 0.95 -0.43
CA GLY A 273 9.94 0.85 -0.48
C GLY A 273 9.17 1.91 0.28
N LEU A 274 9.84 2.94 0.72
CA LEU A 274 9.24 4.02 1.46
C LEU A 274 8.47 4.98 0.52
N ARG A 275 7.37 5.53 1.01
CA ARG A 275 6.65 6.59 0.32
C ARG A 275 7.35 7.91 0.56
N THR A 276 7.71 8.59 -0.51
CA THR A 276 8.49 9.83 -0.45
C THR A 276 7.67 11.05 -0.82
N LEU A 277 7.94 12.16 -0.11
CA LEU A 277 7.46 13.49 -0.47
C LEU A 277 8.61 14.48 -0.39
N CYS A 278 8.74 15.36 -1.38
CA CYS A 278 9.62 16.52 -1.32
C CYS A 278 8.96 17.63 -0.48
N ILE A 279 9.78 18.34 0.27
CA ILE A 279 9.42 19.43 1.17
C ILE A 279 10.14 20.68 0.74
N ALA A 280 9.39 21.75 0.45
CA ALA A 280 9.94 23.01 -0.02
C ALA A 280 9.18 24.21 0.56
N LYS A 281 9.83 25.37 0.56
CA LYS A 281 9.25 26.64 0.99
C LYS A 281 9.54 27.76 -0.01
N ARG A 282 8.82 28.86 0.14
CA ARG A 282 9.14 30.13 -0.51
C ARG A 282 8.73 31.29 0.38
N GLU A 283 9.59 32.27 0.56
CA GLU A 283 9.22 33.54 1.21
C GLU A 283 8.54 34.45 0.18
N LEU A 284 7.42 35.05 0.57
CA LEU A 284 6.63 35.96 -0.27
C LEU A 284 6.68 37.36 0.30
N ALA A 285 6.93 38.36 -0.58
CA ALA A 285 6.75 39.75 -0.20
C ALA A 285 5.27 40.06 0.02
N GLU A 286 4.95 40.98 0.93
CA GLU A 286 3.56 41.35 1.26
C GLU A 286 2.76 41.80 0.01
N ASP A 287 3.39 42.58 -0.88
CA ASP A 287 2.75 43.07 -2.10
C ASP A 287 2.52 41.94 -3.11
N GLU A 288 3.47 41.02 -3.25
CA GLU A 288 3.33 39.83 -4.08
C GLU A 288 2.18 38.95 -3.61
N TYR A 289 2.13 38.70 -2.31
CA TYR A 289 1.04 37.93 -1.71
C TYR A 289 -0.32 38.59 -1.95
N ARG A 290 -0.46 39.88 -1.69
CA ARG A 290 -1.74 40.59 -1.88
C ARG A 290 -2.22 40.53 -3.33
N ALA A 291 -1.34 40.76 -4.29
CA ALA A 291 -1.68 40.69 -5.71
C ALA A 291 -2.10 39.28 -6.13
N TRP A 292 -1.45 38.26 -5.60
CA TRP A 292 -1.79 36.86 -5.86
C TRP A 292 -3.11 36.47 -5.17
N ALA A 293 -3.32 36.84 -3.92
CA ALA A 293 -4.50 36.49 -3.13
C ALA A 293 -5.78 37.01 -3.81
N GLN A 294 -5.76 38.22 -4.38
CA GLN A 294 -6.91 38.75 -5.15
C GLN A 294 -7.26 37.86 -6.36
N ARG A 295 -6.27 37.37 -7.09
CA ARG A 295 -6.48 36.47 -8.23
C ARG A 295 -7.00 35.10 -7.77
N TYR A 296 -6.46 34.57 -6.68
CA TYR A 296 -6.88 33.30 -6.11
C TYR A 296 -8.35 33.38 -5.59
N GLU A 297 -8.73 34.45 -4.91
CA GLU A 297 -10.12 34.69 -4.45
C GLU A 297 -11.08 34.85 -5.65
N ALA A 298 -10.66 35.53 -6.71
CA ALA A 298 -11.44 35.64 -7.94
C ALA A 298 -11.65 34.28 -8.61
N ALA A 299 -10.63 33.42 -8.62
CA ALA A 299 -10.73 32.06 -9.10
C ALA A 299 -11.65 31.20 -8.21
N ALA A 300 -11.58 31.37 -6.88
CA ALA A 300 -12.39 30.64 -5.91
C ALA A 300 -13.90 30.97 -6.01
N THR A 301 -14.23 32.18 -6.43
CA THR A 301 -15.61 32.66 -6.60
C THR A 301 -16.14 32.47 -8.03
N SER A 302 -15.34 31.95 -8.95
CA SER A 302 -15.74 31.69 -10.35
C SER A 302 -16.86 30.64 -10.40
N VAL A 303 -17.90 30.88 -11.18
CA VAL A 303 -19.02 29.96 -11.38
C VAL A 303 -18.70 28.90 -12.43
N HIS A 304 -17.84 29.19 -13.40
CA HIS A 304 -17.46 28.29 -14.49
C HIS A 304 -15.95 28.04 -14.48
N GLY A 305 -15.55 26.77 -14.61
CA GLY A 305 -14.13 26.39 -14.66
C GLY A 305 -13.37 26.72 -13.35
N ARG A 306 -14.05 26.63 -12.20
CA ARG A 306 -13.46 26.96 -10.88
C ARG A 306 -12.25 26.13 -10.55
N VAL A 307 -12.28 24.84 -10.85
CA VAL A 307 -11.20 23.90 -10.51
C VAL A 307 -9.93 24.28 -11.28
N GLU A 308 -10.04 24.47 -12.59
CA GLU A 308 -8.93 24.85 -13.46
C GLU A 308 -8.41 26.27 -13.17
N ALA A 309 -9.29 27.17 -12.76
CA ALA A 309 -8.89 28.52 -12.37
C ALA A 309 -8.11 28.52 -11.06
N LEU A 310 -8.55 27.74 -10.06
CA LEU A 310 -7.83 27.56 -8.80
C LEU A 310 -6.47 26.88 -8.99
N GLU A 311 -6.41 25.86 -9.84
CA GLU A 311 -5.14 25.17 -10.14
C GLU A 311 -4.13 26.14 -10.79
N ARG A 312 -4.56 26.93 -11.77
CA ARG A 312 -3.69 27.95 -12.39
C ARG A 312 -3.23 29.01 -11.40
N ALA A 313 -4.14 29.51 -10.54
CA ALA A 313 -3.79 30.48 -9.51
C ALA A 313 -2.80 29.90 -8.49
N ALA A 314 -2.95 28.63 -8.10
CA ALA A 314 -2.01 27.94 -7.22
C ALA A 314 -0.62 27.79 -7.88
N GLU A 315 -0.57 27.45 -9.16
CA GLU A 315 0.71 27.34 -9.92
C GLU A 315 1.49 28.64 -9.97
N GLU A 316 0.83 29.79 -9.99
CA GLU A 316 1.50 31.11 -10.00
C GLU A 316 2.36 31.35 -8.76
N VAL A 317 1.95 30.85 -7.58
CA VAL A 317 2.68 31.06 -6.34
C VAL A 317 3.66 29.92 -6.04
N GLU A 318 3.37 28.72 -6.53
CA GLU A 318 4.17 27.49 -6.31
C GLU A 318 5.34 27.37 -7.30
N ARG A 319 6.15 28.41 -7.41
CA ARG A 319 7.34 28.49 -8.26
C ARG A 319 8.51 29.09 -7.49
N ASP A 320 9.71 28.92 -8.00
CA ASP A 320 10.95 29.40 -7.38
C ASP A 320 11.07 28.93 -5.92
N LEU A 321 10.71 27.67 -5.67
CA LEU A 321 10.71 27.07 -4.34
C LEU A 321 12.15 26.78 -3.92
N GLU A 322 12.41 26.90 -2.63
CA GLU A 322 13.63 26.43 -1.94
C GLU A 322 13.38 25.04 -1.37
N LEU A 323 14.19 24.07 -1.80
CA LEU A 323 14.11 22.69 -1.32
C LEU A 323 14.66 22.61 0.10
N LEU A 324 13.87 22.12 1.04
CA LEU A 324 14.29 21.80 2.41
C LEU A 324 14.77 20.36 2.55
N GLY A 325 14.20 19.46 1.74
CA GLY A 325 14.52 18.05 1.78
C GLY A 325 13.38 17.15 1.34
N ALA A 326 13.41 15.90 1.80
CA ALA A 326 12.41 14.89 1.52
C ALA A 326 12.05 14.08 2.77
N THR A 327 10.81 13.58 2.82
CA THR A 327 10.33 12.64 3.85
C THR A 327 10.23 11.24 3.29
N ALA A 328 10.39 10.25 4.16
CA ALA A 328 10.17 8.84 3.87
C ALA A 328 9.22 8.23 4.91
N ILE A 329 8.12 7.67 4.43
CA ILE A 329 7.01 7.12 5.21
C ILE A 329 6.89 5.64 4.92
N GLU A 330 6.85 4.82 5.96
CA GLU A 330 6.67 3.37 5.84
C GLU A 330 5.18 3.01 5.97
N ASP A 331 4.71 2.12 5.09
CA ASP A 331 3.44 1.42 5.24
C ASP A 331 3.72 0.12 6.04
N ARG A 332 3.44 0.16 7.33
CA ARG A 332 3.87 -0.89 8.25
C ARG A 332 3.17 -2.21 7.99
N LEU A 333 3.96 -3.28 7.83
CA LEU A 333 3.43 -4.63 7.70
C LEU A 333 2.69 -5.09 8.98
N GLN A 334 1.71 -5.96 8.79
CA GLN A 334 1.11 -6.72 9.88
C GLN A 334 2.17 -7.61 10.55
N GLU A 335 2.00 -7.86 11.85
CA GLU A 335 2.89 -8.71 12.61
C GLU A 335 2.81 -10.17 12.13
N GLY A 336 3.97 -10.81 11.94
CA GLY A 336 4.06 -12.19 11.49
C GLY A 336 3.83 -12.42 9.99
N VAL A 337 3.54 -11.38 9.18
CA VAL A 337 3.31 -11.54 7.73
C VAL A 337 4.53 -12.08 6.99
N PRO A 338 5.76 -11.58 7.19
CA PRO A 338 6.92 -12.11 6.48
C PRO A 338 7.19 -13.58 6.79
N GLU A 339 7.03 -13.98 8.05
CA GLU A 339 7.22 -15.37 8.51
C GLU A 339 6.12 -16.29 7.95
N THR A 340 4.88 -15.81 7.92
CA THR A 340 3.74 -16.55 7.38
C THR A 340 3.90 -16.79 5.88
N ILE A 341 4.25 -15.76 5.10
CA ILE A 341 4.48 -15.89 3.65
C ILE A 341 5.61 -16.87 3.38
N ALA A 342 6.74 -16.76 4.09
CA ALA A 342 7.86 -17.70 3.93
C ALA A 342 7.45 -19.14 4.26
N THR A 343 6.63 -19.36 5.29
CA THR A 343 6.12 -20.68 5.67
C THR A 343 5.19 -21.25 4.59
N LEU A 344 4.25 -20.44 4.08
CA LEU A 344 3.34 -20.82 3.00
C LEU A 344 4.09 -21.19 1.72
N GLN A 345 5.08 -20.39 1.34
CA GLN A 345 5.95 -20.69 0.20
C GLN A 345 6.76 -21.98 0.39
N THR A 346 7.22 -22.26 1.62
CA THR A 346 7.93 -23.50 1.95
C THR A 346 6.99 -24.71 1.86
N ALA A 347 5.70 -24.53 2.18
CA ALA A 347 4.66 -25.56 2.00
C ALA A 347 4.27 -25.77 0.52
N GLY A 348 4.82 -24.99 -0.41
CA GLY A 348 4.54 -25.08 -1.85
C GLY A 348 3.33 -24.27 -2.30
N ILE A 349 2.72 -23.50 -1.40
CA ILE A 349 1.57 -22.64 -1.70
C ILE A 349 2.08 -21.37 -2.41
N LYS A 350 1.46 -21.02 -3.54
CA LYS A 350 1.81 -19.82 -4.31
C LYS A 350 1.05 -18.61 -3.80
N VAL A 351 1.77 -17.55 -3.49
CA VAL A 351 1.18 -16.31 -3.00
C VAL A 351 1.22 -15.26 -4.10
N TRP A 352 0.05 -14.70 -4.41
CA TRP A 352 -0.17 -13.62 -5.35
C TRP A 352 -0.60 -12.37 -4.60
N VAL A 353 0.05 -11.25 -4.88
CA VAL A 353 -0.33 -9.94 -4.32
C VAL A 353 -0.99 -9.09 -5.40
N LEU A 354 -2.21 -8.63 -5.13
CA LEU A 354 -3.00 -7.81 -6.05
C LEU A 354 -3.21 -6.42 -5.44
N THR A 355 -2.51 -5.40 -5.96
CA THR A 355 -2.54 -4.05 -5.37
C THR A 355 -2.80 -2.95 -6.39
N GLY A 356 -3.45 -1.87 -5.96
CA GLY A 356 -3.57 -0.63 -6.73
C GLY A 356 -2.31 0.23 -6.75
N ASP A 357 -1.28 -0.13 -5.96
CA ASP A 357 -0.04 0.63 -5.83
C ASP A 357 0.81 0.61 -7.11
N ARG A 358 1.80 1.51 -7.16
CA ARG A 358 2.78 1.56 -8.25
C ARG A 358 3.70 0.34 -8.22
N GLN A 359 4.28 0.03 -9.37
CA GLN A 359 5.19 -1.10 -9.56
C GLN A 359 6.33 -1.11 -8.53
N GLU A 360 7.02 0.01 -8.36
CA GLU A 360 8.15 0.12 -7.43
C GLU A 360 7.71 -0.18 -5.99
N THR A 361 6.61 0.43 -5.55
CA THR A 361 6.04 0.19 -4.20
C THR A 361 5.63 -1.27 -4.01
N ALA A 362 5.04 -1.88 -5.05
CA ALA A 362 4.60 -3.28 -4.99
C ALA A 362 5.78 -4.26 -4.92
N ILE A 363 6.85 -4.02 -5.68
CA ILE A 363 8.09 -4.80 -5.63
C ILE A 363 8.72 -4.71 -4.24
N ASN A 364 8.83 -3.50 -3.70
CA ASN A 364 9.48 -3.25 -2.42
C ASN A 364 8.73 -3.90 -1.24
N ILE A 365 7.39 -3.82 -1.25
CA ILE A 365 6.57 -4.57 -0.29
C ILE A 365 6.76 -6.07 -0.48
N GLY A 366 6.91 -6.54 -1.73
CA GLY A 366 7.25 -7.93 -2.02
C GLY A 366 8.53 -8.39 -1.31
N TYR A 367 9.58 -7.57 -1.32
CA TYR A 367 10.81 -7.85 -0.56
C TYR A 367 10.58 -7.76 0.95
N SER A 368 9.96 -6.68 1.43
CA SER A 368 9.75 -6.47 2.87
C SER A 368 8.92 -7.57 3.53
N CYS A 369 7.89 -8.10 2.83
CA CYS A 369 7.08 -9.21 3.32
C CYS A 369 7.65 -10.61 2.98
N ARG A 370 8.88 -10.69 2.46
CA ARG A 370 9.58 -11.93 2.05
C ARG A 370 8.84 -12.75 0.98
N LEU A 371 7.94 -12.11 0.25
CA LEU A 371 7.31 -12.71 -0.93
C LEU A 371 8.31 -12.86 -2.08
N ILE A 372 9.15 -11.84 -2.26
CA ILE A 372 10.30 -11.83 -3.18
C ILE A 372 11.57 -11.88 -2.34
N SER A 373 12.49 -12.74 -2.69
CA SER A 373 13.83 -12.83 -2.08
C SER A 373 14.89 -12.28 -3.03
N GLU A 374 16.04 -11.87 -2.49
CA GLU A 374 17.19 -11.40 -3.28
C GLU A 374 17.74 -12.47 -4.24
N SER A 375 17.46 -13.75 -3.95
CA SER A 375 17.85 -14.87 -4.80
C SER A 375 16.90 -15.09 -5.99
N MET A 376 15.75 -14.39 -6.04
CA MET A 376 14.79 -14.53 -7.12
C MET A 376 15.08 -13.54 -8.25
N SER A 377 15.00 -14.02 -9.50
CA SER A 377 14.98 -13.14 -10.67
C SER A 377 13.57 -12.56 -10.85
N VAL A 378 13.48 -11.23 -10.89
CA VAL A 378 12.22 -10.50 -11.05
C VAL A 378 11.93 -10.28 -12.53
N LEU A 379 10.87 -10.91 -13.04
CA LEU A 379 10.36 -10.73 -14.40
C LEU A 379 9.27 -9.66 -14.39
N VAL A 380 9.48 -8.58 -15.13
CA VAL A 380 8.54 -7.44 -15.16
C VAL A 380 7.84 -7.37 -16.51
N VAL A 381 6.50 -7.27 -16.50
CA VAL A 381 5.66 -7.08 -17.67
C VAL A 381 4.84 -5.80 -17.48
N SER A 382 5.24 -4.74 -18.20
CA SER A 382 4.65 -3.39 -18.09
C SER A 382 4.59 -2.76 -19.48
N GLU A 383 3.72 -3.29 -20.35
CA GLU A 383 3.64 -2.92 -21.75
C GLU A 383 2.30 -2.27 -22.10
N ALA A 384 2.34 -1.18 -22.85
CA ALA A 384 1.15 -0.40 -23.20
C ALA A 384 0.31 -1.03 -24.33
N ALA A 385 0.95 -1.83 -25.20
CA ALA A 385 0.25 -2.46 -26.34
C ALA A 385 0.13 -3.98 -26.17
N PRO A 386 -0.95 -4.60 -26.69
CA PRO A 386 -1.17 -6.05 -26.58
C PRO A 386 -0.09 -6.89 -27.26
N ALA A 387 0.48 -6.43 -28.39
CA ALA A 387 1.56 -7.13 -29.10
C ALA A 387 2.85 -7.17 -28.25
N ASP A 388 3.23 -6.02 -27.68
CA ASP A 388 4.41 -5.90 -26.82
C ASP A 388 4.24 -6.73 -25.54
N THR A 389 3.03 -6.76 -24.98
CA THR A 389 2.67 -7.61 -23.84
C THR A 389 2.88 -9.11 -24.18
N ARG A 390 2.47 -9.54 -25.35
CA ARG A 390 2.67 -10.92 -25.83
C ARG A 390 4.17 -11.25 -25.90
N ASP A 391 4.94 -10.37 -26.53
CA ASP A 391 6.38 -10.59 -26.72
C ASP A 391 7.13 -10.58 -25.38
N ALA A 392 6.72 -9.72 -24.44
CA ALA A 392 7.29 -9.69 -23.09
C ALA A 392 6.96 -10.96 -22.30
N LEU A 393 5.73 -11.43 -22.32
CA LEU A 393 5.30 -12.67 -21.68
C LEU A 393 6.03 -13.88 -22.27
N GLN A 394 6.14 -13.96 -23.60
CA GLN A 394 6.82 -15.08 -24.27
C GLN A 394 8.30 -15.11 -23.93
N ARG A 395 9.00 -13.98 -24.00
CA ARG A 395 10.41 -13.88 -23.60
C ARG A 395 10.63 -14.30 -22.15
N SER A 396 9.76 -13.87 -21.24
CA SER A 396 9.83 -14.22 -19.82
C SER A 396 9.59 -15.71 -19.59
N LEU A 397 8.63 -16.30 -20.34
CA LEU A 397 8.36 -17.75 -20.28
C LEU A 397 9.54 -18.56 -20.83
N ASP A 398 10.10 -18.17 -21.98
CA ASP A 398 11.26 -18.83 -22.58
C ASP A 398 12.47 -18.76 -21.65
N THR A 399 12.69 -17.63 -20.98
CA THR A 399 13.76 -17.46 -19.96
C THR A 399 13.55 -18.41 -18.79
N ALA A 400 12.34 -18.46 -18.23
CA ALA A 400 12.03 -19.32 -17.10
C ALA A 400 12.16 -20.83 -17.44
N LEU A 401 11.75 -21.20 -18.66
CA LEU A 401 11.89 -22.60 -19.13
C LEU A 401 13.33 -22.98 -19.47
N ALA A 402 14.12 -22.06 -20.07
CA ALA A 402 15.53 -22.32 -20.40
C ALA A 402 16.37 -22.59 -19.16
N GLN A 403 16.21 -21.77 -18.11
CA GLN A 403 16.94 -21.94 -16.85
C GLN A 403 16.59 -23.23 -16.12
N ARG A 404 15.34 -23.66 -16.21
CA ARG A 404 14.87 -24.92 -15.62
C ARG A 404 15.42 -26.17 -16.35
N ALA A 405 15.79 -26.02 -17.63
CA ALA A 405 16.39 -27.09 -18.45
C ALA A 405 17.90 -27.29 -18.15
N GLU A 406 18.55 -26.32 -17.52
CA GLU A 406 19.95 -26.41 -17.11
C GLU A 406 20.10 -27.20 -15.79
N GLU A 407 20.19 -28.51 -15.85
CA GLU A 407 20.28 -29.44 -14.69
C GLU A 407 21.49 -29.23 -13.74
N ARG A 408 22.40 -28.30 -14.00
CA ARG A 408 23.64 -28.10 -13.27
C ARG A 408 23.74 -26.91 -12.33
N ALA A 409 22.75 -25.98 -12.34
CA ALA A 409 22.70 -24.86 -11.41
C ALA A 409 21.56 -25.06 -10.37
N PRO A 410 21.69 -24.55 -9.13
CA PRO A 410 20.54 -24.46 -8.27
C PRO A 410 19.42 -23.71 -9.03
N ALA A 411 18.24 -24.32 -9.09
CA ALA A 411 17.12 -23.78 -9.86
C ALA A 411 16.87 -22.34 -9.41
N GLU A 412 17.09 -21.39 -10.32
CA GLU A 412 16.80 -19.98 -10.06
C GLU A 412 15.28 -19.82 -9.89
N GLU A 413 14.87 -19.20 -8.80
CA GLU A 413 13.47 -18.96 -8.53
C GLU A 413 13.04 -17.63 -9.17
N PHE A 414 11.81 -17.55 -9.70
CA PHE A 414 11.29 -16.39 -10.36
C PHE A 414 10.18 -15.74 -9.56
N ALA A 415 10.16 -14.41 -9.59
CA ALA A 415 9.00 -13.59 -9.22
C ALA A 415 8.48 -12.85 -10.46
N LEU A 416 7.18 -12.88 -10.70
CA LEU A 416 6.53 -12.19 -11.82
C LEU A 416 5.83 -10.93 -11.32
N VAL A 417 6.15 -9.79 -11.93
CA VAL A 417 5.50 -8.50 -11.66
C VAL A 417 4.77 -8.06 -12.92
N VAL A 418 3.44 -7.85 -12.82
CA VAL A 418 2.60 -7.47 -13.97
C VAL A 418 1.83 -6.20 -13.65
N GLU A 419 1.90 -5.21 -14.53
CA GLU A 419 1.15 -3.97 -14.38
C GLU A 419 -0.29 -4.10 -14.91
N GLY A 420 -1.24 -3.39 -14.29
CA GLY A 420 -2.67 -3.50 -14.54
C GLY A 420 -3.08 -3.29 -16.00
N HIS A 421 -2.37 -2.46 -16.78
CA HIS A 421 -2.67 -2.29 -18.20
C HIS A 421 -2.22 -3.50 -19.05
N SER A 422 -1.06 -4.10 -18.79
CA SER A 422 -0.64 -5.34 -19.42
C SER A 422 -1.54 -6.50 -19.01
N LEU A 423 -1.93 -6.55 -17.74
CA LEU A 423 -2.87 -7.53 -17.21
C LEU A 423 -4.25 -7.41 -17.89
N GLN A 424 -4.69 -6.19 -18.23
CA GLN A 424 -5.93 -5.99 -18.98
C GLN A 424 -5.90 -6.69 -20.35
N HIS A 425 -4.77 -6.67 -21.05
CA HIS A 425 -4.62 -7.39 -22.31
C HIS A 425 -4.77 -8.90 -22.10
N VAL A 426 -4.12 -9.45 -21.06
CA VAL A 426 -4.23 -10.87 -20.69
C VAL A 426 -5.68 -11.28 -20.39
N LEU A 427 -6.42 -10.43 -19.66
CA LEU A 427 -7.80 -10.72 -19.26
C LEU A 427 -8.81 -10.67 -20.41
N HIS A 428 -8.47 -10.02 -21.53
CA HIS A 428 -9.34 -9.88 -22.70
C HIS A 428 -8.95 -10.77 -23.88
N ASP A 429 -7.78 -11.42 -23.87
CA ASP A 429 -7.27 -12.27 -24.94
C ASP A 429 -6.86 -13.64 -24.39
N ASP A 430 -7.65 -14.66 -24.74
CA ASP A 430 -7.39 -16.06 -24.35
C ASP A 430 -5.99 -16.55 -24.78
N ALA A 431 -5.47 -16.08 -25.92
CA ALA A 431 -4.14 -16.46 -26.38
C ALA A 431 -3.02 -15.86 -25.50
N LEU A 432 -3.24 -14.68 -24.94
CA LEU A 432 -2.31 -14.11 -23.94
C LEU A 432 -2.42 -14.82 -22.59
N ALA A 433 -3.62 -15.20 -22.19
CA ALA A 433 -3.85 -15.98 -20.97
C ALA A 433 -3.15 -17.36 -21.06
N ASP A 434 -3.12 -17.99 -22.24
CA ASP A 434 -2.42 -19.27 -22.49
C ASP A 434 -0.88 -19.17 -22.36
N VAL A 435 -0.31 -17.99 -22.45
CA VAL A 435 1.13 -17.74 -22.18
C VAL A 435 1.36 -17.30 -20.74
N PHE A 436 0.48 -16.43 -20.23
CA PHE A 436 0.60 -15.85 -18.88
C PHE A 436 0.51 -16.91 -17.78
N LEU A 437 -0.47 -17.81 -17.82
CA LEU A 437 -0.68 -18.79 -16.76
C LEU A 437 0.49 -19.80 -16.64
N PRO A 438 1.02 -20.38 -17.74
CA PRO A 438 2.23 -21.18 -17.66
C PRO A 438 3.42 -20.43 -17.08
N LEU A 439 3.62 -19.15 -17.45
CA LEU A 439 4.66 -18.31 -16.85
C LEU A 439 4.44 -18.12 -15.35
N ALA A 440 3.25 -17.71 -14.94
CA ALA A 440 2.89 -17.54 -13.54
C ALA A 440 3.04 -18.85 -12.74
N ALA A 441 2.76 -19.99 -13.37
CA ALA A 441 2.97 -21.31 -12.76
C ALA A 441 4.44 -21.66 -12.54
N GLN A 442 5.37 -21.11 -13.32
CA GLN A 442 6.81 -21.27 -13.09
C GLN A 442 7.32 -20.35 -11.97
N CYS A 443 6.63 -19.25 -11.69
CA CYS A 443 7.05 -18.28 -10.69
C CYS A 443 6.61 -18.72 -9.29
N ARG A 444 7.45 -18.41 -8.30
CA ARG A 444 7.17 -18.65 -6.87
C ARG A 444 6.24 -17.60 -6.30
N ALA A 445 6.34 -16.37 -6.80
CA ALA A 445 5.55 -15.22 -6.41
C ALA A 445 5.02 -14.48 -7.62
N VAL A 446 3.81 -13.92 -7.51
CA VAL A 446 3.23 -13.06 -8.54
C VAL A 446 2.72 -11.78 -7.88
N VAL A 447 3.09 -10.62 -8.44
CA VAL A 447 2.65 -9.32 -7.96
C VAL A 447 1.96 -8.59 -9.12
N CYS A 448 0.66 -8.33 -8.96
CA CYS A 448 -0.09 -7.51 -9.91
C CYS A 448 -0.26 -6.10 -9.33
N CYS A 449 0.37 -5.11 -9.93
CA CYS A 449 0.36 -3.72 -9.50
C CYS A 449 -0.56 -2.84 -10.37
N ARG A 450 -1.01 -1.70 -9.84
CA ARG A 450 -1.97 -0.78 -10.50
C ARG A 450 -3.25 -1.46 -10.99
N VAL A 451 -3.73 -2.48 -10.27
CA VAL A 451 -4.94 -3.21 -10.63
C VAL A 451 -6.18 -2.55 -10.04
N SER A 452 -7.25 -2.54 -10.84
CA SER A 452 -8.57 -2.11 -10.39
C SER A 452 -9.29 -3.24 -9.61
N PRO A 453 -10.32 -2.93 -8.81
CA PRO A 453 -11.10 -3.94 -8.10
C PRO A 453 -11.68 -5.02 -9.02
N LEU A 454 -12.13 -4.65 -10.23
CA LEU A 454 -12.63 -5.60 -11.22
C LEU A 454 -11.52 -6.53 -11.72
N GLN A 455 -10.33 -5.99 -12.00
CA GLN A 455 -9.19 -6.80 -12.43
C GLN A 455 -8.76 -7.80 -11.37
N LYS A 456 -8.79 -7.44 -10.08
CA LYS A 456 -8.53 -8.38 -8.98
C LYS A 456 -9.45 -9.62 -9.07
N ALA A 457 -10.74 -9.40 -9.24
CA ALA A 457 -11.71 -10.48 -9.38
C ALA A 457 -11.47 -11.33 -10.64
N LEU A 458 -11.23 -10.68 -11.78
CA LEU A 458 -11.02 -11.36 -13.05
C LEU A 458 -9.76 -12.22 -13.09
N VAL A 459 -8.67 -11.81 -12.40
CA VAL A 459 -7.45 -12.63 -12.28
C VAL A 459 -7.75 -13.92 -11.51
N VAL A 460 -8.45 -13.83 -10.40
CA VAL A 460 -8.84 -15.01 -9.61
C VAL A 460 -9.76 -15.93 -10.44
N GLU A 461 -10.74 -15.36 -11.16
CA GLU A 461 -11.58 -16.12 -12.05
C GLU A 461 -10.80 -16.77 -13.20
N LEU A 462 -9.81 -16.08 -13.78
CA LEU A 462 -8.97 -16.62 -14.85
C LEU A 462 -8.24 -17.88 -14.39
N VAL A 463 -7.57 -17.79 -13.22
CA VAL A 463 -6.86 -18.93 -12.63
C VAL A 463 -7.86 -20.05 -12.31
N LYS A 464 -9.01 -19.75 -11.69
CA LYS A 464 -10.06 -20.71 -11.34
C LYS A 464 -10.61 -21.48 -12.54
N ARG A 465 -10.77 -20.82 -13.70
CA ARG A 465 -11.30 -21.45 -14.92
C ARG A 465 -10.27 -22.32 -15.64
N ARG A 466 -8.99 -22.02 -15.49
CA ARG A 466 -7.91 -22.64 -16.26
C ARG A 466 -7.07 -23.63 -15.45
N SER A 467 -7.25 -23.70 -14.14
CA SER A 467 -6.61 -24.70 -13.27
C SER A 467 -7.66 -25.47 -12.46
N ASN A 468 -7.23 -26.60 -11.88
CA ASN A 468 -8.03 -27.36 -10.92
C ASN A 468 -7.61 -27.06 -9.48
N ASP A 469 -6.82 -26.04 -9.28
CA ASP A 469 -6.24 -25.66 -8.00
C ASP A 469 -7.29 -25.04 -7.08
N ILE A 470 -7.16 -25.23 -5.79
CA ILE A 470 -8.00 -24.57 -4.78
C ILE A 470 -7.42 -23.18 -4.48
N LEU A 471 -8.26 -22.17 -4.67
CA LEU A 471 -7.88 -20.76 -4.56
C LEU A 471 -8.45 -20.14 -3.31
N LEU A 472 -7.61 -19.47 -2.53
CA LEU A 472 -7.99 -18.63 -1.41
C LEU A 472 -7.77 -17.16 -1.78
N ALA A 473 -8.71 -16.29 -1.40
CA ALA A 473 -8.54 -14.84 -1.52
C ALA A 473 -8.76 -14.17 -0.17
N ILE A 474 -7.88 -13.19 0.14
CA ILE A 474 -7.90 -12.44 1.40
C ILE A 474 -7.81 -10.94 1.14
N GLY A 475 -8.66 -10.14 1.80
CA GLY A 475 -8.71 -8.69 1.68
C GLY A 475 -9.51 -8.05 2.81
N ASP A 476 -9.37 -6.72 2.99
CA ASP A 476 -10.01 -5.96 4.07
C ASP A 476 -11.06 -4.96 3.58
N GLY A 477 -11.05 -4.60 2.30
CA GLY A 477 -11.83 -3.50 1.76
C GLY A 477 -12.99 -3.89 0.84
N ALA A 478 -13.88 -2.93 0.60
CA ALA A 478 -14.94 -3.07 -0.40
C ALA A 478 -14.39 -3.37 -1.81
N ASN A 479 -13.15 -2.98 -2.10
CA ASN A 479 -12.45 -3.22 -3.35
C ASN A 479 -12.10 -4.70 -3.57
N ASP A 480 -12.08 -5.50 -2.50
CA ASP A 480 -11.65 -6.90 -2.52
C ASP A 480 -12.83 -7.89 -2.52
N VAL A 481 -14.04 -7.39 -2.29
CA VAL A 481 -15.27 -8.23 -2.24
C VAL A 481 -15.40 -9.09 -3.50
N GLY A 482 -15.18 -8.52 -4.69
CA GLY A 482 -15.23 -9.26 -5.95
C GLY A 482 -14.17 -10.38 -6.03
N MET A 483 -12.94 -10.09 -5.59
CA MET A 483 -11.84 -11.04 -5.52
C MET A 483 -12.13 -12.17 -4.52
N ILE A 484 -12.61 -11.83 -3.33
CA ILE A 484 -12.97 -12.77 -2.26
C ILE A 484 -14.09 -13.70 -2.72
N GLN A 485 -15.10 -13.18 -3.42
CA GLN A 485 -16.22 -13.98 -3.93
C GLN A 485 -15.84 -14.88 -5.11
N ALA A 486 -14.86 -14.48 -5.92
CA ALA A 486 -14.39 -15.26 -7.07
C ALA A 486 -13.63 -16.53 -6.65
N ALA A 487 -12.93 -16.52 -5.51
CA ALA A 487 -12.15 -17.65 -5.00
C ALA A 487 -13.03 -18.83 -4.55
N HIS A 488 -12.40 -19.96 -4.19
CA HIS A 488 -13.07 -21.08 -3.53
C HIS A 488 -13.26 -20.78 -2.04
N VAL A 489 -12.21 -20.29 -1.39
CA VAL A 489 -12.21 -19.83 -0.01
C VAL A 489 -11.98 -18.33 0.02
N GLY A 490 -12.85 -17.58 0.67
CA GLY A 490 -12.75 -16.13 0.83
C GLY A 490 -12.60 -15.74 2.29
N ILE A 491 -11.61 -14.90 2.59
CA ILE A 491 -11.35 -14.36 3.93
C ILE A 491 -11.45 -12.83 3.86
N GLY A 492 -12.32 -12.26 4.69
CA GLY A 492 -12.40 -10.83 4.92
C GLY A 492 -11.76 -10.46 6.24
N ILE A 493 -10.90 -9.46 6.26
CA ILE A 493 -10.35 -8.84 7.46
C ILE A 493 -11.21 -7.60 7.75
N SER A 494 -11.61 -7.41 9.01
CA SER A 494 -12.44 -6.29 9.45
C SER A 494 -11.73 -5.43 10.49
#